data_8a4e7705c50d4c26de7f2e7f2d548755
#
_entry.id   8a4e7705c50d4c26de7f2e7f2d548755
#
_cell.length_a   1.000
_cell.length_b   1.000
_cell.length_c   1.000
_cell.angle_alpha   90.00
_cell.angle_beta   90.00
_cell.angle_gamma   90.00
#
_symmetry.space_group_name_H-M   'P 1'
#
loop_
_entity.id
_entity.type
_entity.pdbx_description
1 polymer ?
#
loop_
_entity_poly.entity_id
_entity_poly.type
_entity_poly.pdbx_seq_one_letter_code
_entity_poly.pdbx_strand_id
1 'polypeptide(L)'
;MLGAALAAAAVLVIVIDSVGGDHGRAPTRAGAGVGGLWVPRERASSSVRELRAEQRVLSYTSYVRLGTPHRREIALTFDDGPGPFTARILGVLRRFRATATFFEIGRQVRAYPRLTARLLAAGMAIGDHTEDHPPLARLSPAAQADEIDRAASAIHAAGARGPLLFRPPYGSFDDSTLALLRARDMVMVLWTVDTADYARPGVKRIIYTALSGARPGAILLFHDGGGDRSQTLASLPRILRRLTERGYRLVTVPQLLEHDPPPDGQTPPRSLSGD
;
A
#
# COMPACT_ATOMS: atom_id res chain seq x y z
N MET A 1 -49.48 7.59 3.69
CA MET A 1 -49.06 8.63 2.72
C MET A 1 -48.00 9.47 3.37
N LEU A 2 -46.79 9.36 2.94
CA LEU A 2 -45.77 10.41 2.81
C LEU A 2 -44.51 9.75 2.24
N GLY A 3 -44.17 10.13 1.03
CA GLY A 3 -43.05 9.56 0.28
C GLY A 3 -41.75 10.24 0.66
N ALA A 4 -40.68 9.44 0.75
CA ALA A 4 -39.33 9.92 0.87
C ALA A 4 -38.68 9.97 -0.53
N ALA A 5 -38.29 11.17 -0.95
CA ALA A 5 -37.61 11.41 -2.22
C ALA A 5 -36.14 11.07 -2.12
N LEU A 6 -35.66 10.18 -2.99
CA LEU A 6 -34.25 9.95 -3.27
C LEU A 6 -33.73 11.08 -4.15
N ALA A 7 -32.70 11.78 -3.68
CA ALA A 7 -31.92 12.72 -4.50
C ALA A 7 -30.73 11.97 -5.12
N ALA A 8 -30.78 11.71 -6.42
CA ALA A 8 -29.66 11.23 -7.20
C ALA A 8 -28.81 12.42 -7.66
N ALA A 9 -27.57 12.47 -7.26
CA ALA A 9 -26.59 13.45 -7.77
C ALA A 9 -26.01 12.94 -9.08
N ALA A 10 -26.39 13.54 -10.19
CA ALA A 10 -25.80 13.29 -11.50
C ALA A 10 -24.52 14.11 -11.66
N VAL A 11 -23.40 13.44 -11.89
CA VAL A 11 -22.15 14.09 -12.30
C VAL A 11 -22.17 14.29 -13.82
N LEU A 12 -22.28 15.53 -14.25
CA LEU A 12 -22.23 15.95 -15.65
C LEU A 12 -20.77 16.02 -16.11
N VAL A 13 -20.36 15.10 -17.00
CA VAL A 13 -19.09 15.18 -17.73
C VAL A 13 -19.32 15.97 -19.01
N ILE A 14 -18.78 17.19 -19.09
CA ILE A 14 -18.77 17.98 -20.33
C ILE A 14 -17.53 17.63 -21.13
N VAL A 15 -17.71 16.96 -22.24
CA VAL A 15 -16.68 16.82 -23.30
C VAL A 15 -16.87 17.98 -24.26
N ILE A 16 -15.87 18.85 -24.37
CA ILE A 16 -15.84 19.89 -25.40
C ILE A 16 -14.77 19.46 -26.43
N ASP A 17 -15.25 19.02 -27.59
CA ASP A 17 -14.49 18.96 -28.82
C ASP A 17 -14.49 20.34 -29.46
N SER A 18 -13.34 20.89 -29.78
CA SER A 18 -13.24 22.03 -30.72
C SER A 18 -12.01 21.89 -31.60
N VAL A 19 -12.32 21.80 -32.87
CA VAL A 19 -11.42 21.80 -34.01
C VAL A 19 -11.03 23.23 -34.39
N GLY A 20 -9.72 23.46 -34.66
CA GLY A 20 -9.23 24.30 -35.70
C GLY A 20 -8.82 25.74 -35.39
N GLY A 21 -7.61 26.11 -35.85
CA GLY A 21 -7.25 27.50 -36.15
C GLY A 21 -5.88 27.96 -35.64
N ASP A 22 -4.88 27.77 -36.47
CA ASP A 22 -3.53 28.33 -36.40
C ASP A 22 -3.55 29.86 -36.47
N HIS A 23 -2.80 30.56 -35.59
CA HIS A 23 -2.07 31.79 -35.86
C HIS A 23 -1.18 32.17 -34.65
N GLY A 24 0.10 32.29 -34.92
CA GLY A 24 1.15 32.60 -33.97
C GLY A 24 1.05 33.96 -33.27
N ARG A 25 1.41 33.99 -32.00
CA ARG A 25 1.94 35.17 -31.30
C ARG A 25 2.72 34.75 -30.05
N ALA A 26 3.88 35.36 -29.85
CA ALA A 26 4.82 35.12 -28.76
C ALA A 26 4.22 35.42 -27.38
N PRO A 27 4.68 34.76 -26.28
CA PRO A 27 4.08 34.86 -24.97
C PRO A 27 4.59 36.07 -24.18
N THR A 28 3.68 36.89 -23.71
CA THR A 28 3.90 37.86 -22.63
C THR A 28 3.89 37.16 -21.25
N ARG A 29 4.92 37.48 -20.46
CA ARG A 29 5.04 37.10 -19.05
C ARG A 29 3.95 37.80 -18.21
N ALA A 30 3.16 37.06 -17.45
CA ALA A 30 2.63 37.44 -16.13
C ALA A 30 1.81 36.32 -15.51
N GLY A 31 1.96 36.11 -14.19
CA GLY A 31 1.01 35.38 -13.37
C GLY A 31 1.62 34.20 -12.61
N ALA A 32 2.10 34.43 -11.38
CA ALA A 32 2.41 33.42 -10.40
C ALA A 32 1.13 32.66 -10.02
N GLY A 33 0.91 31.50 -10.58
CA GLY A 33 -0.15 30.55 -10.23
C GLY A 33 0.40 29.44 -9.36
N VAL A 34 -0.24 29.24 -8.23
CA VAL A 34 -0.04 28.21 -7.22
C VAL A 34 0.33 26.86 -7.85
N GLY A 35 1.49 26.29 -7.45
CA GLY A 35 2.06 25.09 -8.06
C GLY A 35 1.20 23.85 -7.94
N GLY A 36 0.39 23.59 -8.95
CA GLY A 36 -0.21 22.28 -9.18
C GLY A 36 0.90 21.29 -9.49
N LEU A 37 1.09 20.29 -8.64
CA LEU A 37 2.01 19.18 -8.89
C LEU A 37 1.63 18.51 -10.22
N TRP A 38 2.46 18.73 -11.26
CA TRP A 38 2.32 18.03 -12.53
C TRP A 38 2.56 16.53 -12.30
N VAL A 39 1.50 15.75 -12.32
CA VAL A 39 1.57 14.28 -12.25
C VAL A 39 1.63 13.78 -13.69
N PRO A 40 2.68 13.05 -14.12
CA PRO A 40 2.74 12.48 -15.46
C PRO A 40 1.48 11.67 -15.77
N ARG A 41 0.96 11.82 -16.98
CA ARG A 41 -0.27 11.17 -17.46
C ARG A 41 -0.24 9.64 -17.27
N GLU A 42 0.93 9.02 -17.39
CA GLU A 42 1.15 7.58 -17.16
C GLU A 42 0.93 7.16 -15.70
N ARG A 43 1.36 7.98 -14.71
CA ARG A 43 1.12 7.71 -13.28
C ARG A 43 -0.35 7.84 -12.90
N ALA A 44 -1.08 8.79 -13.50
CA ALA A 44 -2.50 8.93 -13.26
C ALA A 44 -3.31 7.74 -13.83
N SER A 45 -2.93 7.21 -15.00
CA SER A 45 -3.56 6.03 -15.59
C SER A 45 -3.24 4.74 -14.84
N SER A 46 -2.01 4.60 -14.29
CA SER A 46 -1.60 3.49 -13.45
C SER A 46 -2.44 3.42 -12.19
N SER A 47 -2.57 4.54 -11.46
CA SER A 47 -3.37 4.56 -10.22
C SER A 47 -4.86 4.22 -10.44
N VAL A 48 -5.45 4.59 -11.57
CA VAL A 48 -6.85 4.20 -11.88
C VAL A 48 -6.98 2.70 -12.13
N ARG A 49 -6.01 2.07 -12.79
CA ARG A 49 -6.01 0.62 -13.03
C ARG A 49 -5.82 -0.16 -11.73
N GLU A 50 -4.91 0.30 -10.89
CA GLU A 50 -4.66 -0.27 -9.56
C GLU A 50 -5.92 -0.20 -8.70
N LEU A 51 -6.60 0.93 -8.62
CA LEU A 51 -7.86 1.09 -7.91
C LEU A 51 -8.97 0.13 -8.42
N ARG A 52 -9.10 -0.02 -9.73
CA ARG A 52 -10.05 -0.96 -10.33
C ARG A 52 -9.71 -2.42 -10.01
N ALA A 53 -8.42 -2.74 -9.91
CA ALA A 53 -7.97 -4.08 -9.53
C ALA A 53 -8.32 -4.39 -8.07
N GLU A 54 -8.10 -3.45 -7.16
CA GLU A 54 -8.47 -3.56 -5.76
C GLU A 54 -9.99 -3.74 -5.59
N GLN A 55 -10.80 -2.92 -6.24
CA GLN A 55 -12.27 -3.06 -6.25
C GLN A 55 -12.74 -4.41 -6.81
N ARG A 56 -12.11 -4.88 -7.87
CA ARG A 56 -12.40 -6.22 -8.44
C ARG A 56 -12.06 -7.31 -7.43
N VAL A 57 -10.92 -7.23 -6.73
CA VAL A 57 -10.54 -8.19 -5.70
C VAL A 57 -11.56 -8.19 -4.56
N LEU A 58 -12.01 -7.01 -4.09
CA LEU A 58 -13.04 -6.89 -3.07
C LEU A 58 -14.37 -7.52 -3.43
N SER A 59 -14.68 -7.67 -4.74
CA SER A 59 -15.93 -8.28 -5.18
C SER A 59 -16.01 -9.79 -4.88
N TYR A 60 -14.88 -10.46 -4.67
CA TYR A 60 -14.86 -11.92 -4.41
C TYR A 60 -14.02 -12.33 -3.18
N THR A 61 -13.15 -11.46 -2.64
CA THR A 61 -12.42 -11.73 -1.39
C THR A 61 -12.20 -10.47 -0.58
N SER A 62 -12.17 -10.60 0.74
CA SER A 62 -11.91 -9.47 1.64
C SER A 62 -10.44 -9.34 2.01
N TYR A 63 -9.59 -10.29 1.63
CA TYR A 63 -8.15 -10.27 1.96
C TYR A 63 -7.30 -10.93 0.89
N VAL A 64 -6.03 -10.55 0.88
CA VAL A 64 -5.00 -11.07 -0.02
C VAL A 64 -3.78 -11.48 0.79
N ARG A 65 -3.26 -12.67 0.55
CA ARG A 65 -1.97 -13.14 1.10
C ARG A 65 -0.98 -13.57 0.05
N LEU A 66 -1.44 -13.75 -1.19
CA LEU A 66 -0.66 -14.27 -2.30
C LEU A 66 -1.37 -13.86 -3.60
N GLY A 67 -0.63 -13.42 -4.60
CA GLY A 67 -1.12 -13.32 -5.97
C GLY A 67 -1.07 -14.65 -6.71
N THR A 68 -1.62 -14.70 -7.92
CA THR A 68 -1.47 -15.88 -8.81
C THR A 68 -0.04 -16.00 -9.32
N PRO A 69 0.43 -17.20 -9.72
CA PRO A 69 1.81 -17.42 -10.15
C PRO A 69 2.05 -17.16 -11.64
N HIS A 70 1.18 -16.43 -12.34
CA HIS A 70 1.29 -16.22 -13.79
C HIS A 70 2.50 -15.36 -14.19
N ARG A 71 2.86 -14.40 -13.34
CA ARG A 71 4.03 -13.55 -13.55
C ARG A 71 5.06 -13.78 -12.46
N ARG A 72 6.33 -13.57 -12.81
CA ARG A 72 7.42 -13.61 -11.83
C ARG A 72 7.49 -12.26 -11.08
N GLU A 73 6.45 -11.97 -10.33
CA GLU A 73 6.33 -10.76 -9.53
C GLU A 73 6.29 -11.09 -8.04
N ILE A 74 6.89 -10.22 -7.24
CA ILE A 74 6.93 -10.29 -5.77
C ILE A 74 6.64 -8.89 -5.23
N ALA A 75 5.73 -8.80 -4.25
CA ALA A 75 5.51 -7.57 -3.50
C ALA A 75 6.37 -7.56 -2.24
N LEU A 76 7.23 -6.53 -2.11
CA LEU A 76 7.89 -6.22 -0.85
C LEU A 76 6.99 -5.30 -0.03
N THR A 77 6.81 -5.61 1.24
CA THR A 77 5.99 -4.79 2.13
C THR A 77 6.74 -4.45 3.41
N PHE A 78 6.52 -3.25 3.93
CA PHE A 78 7.15 -2.73 5.13
C PHE A 78 6.09 -2.19 6.07
N ASP A 79 6.14 -2.59 7.33
CA ASP A 79 5.17 -2.23 8.36
C ASP A 79 5.78 -1.30 9.42
N ASP A 80 4.93 -0.67 10.26
CA ASP A 80 5.24 0.15 11.43
C ASP A 80 5.81 1.54 11.15
N GLY A 81 6.05 1.88 9.88
CA GLY A 81 6.55 3.21 9.50
C GLY A 81 5.48 4.32 9.55
N PRO A 82 5.86 5.52 9.13
CA PRO A 82 7.22 5.93 8.84
C PRO A 82 8.08 6.13 10.10
N GLY A 83 9.37 5.87 9.99
CA GLY A 83 10.29 5.97 11.12
C GLY A 83 11.74 6.30 10.74
N PRO A 84 12.68 6.20 11.68
CA PRO A 84 14.09 6.56 11.44
C PRO A 84 14.79 5.79 10.32
N PHE A 85 14.27 4.61 9.97
CA PHE A 85 14.83 3.76 8.92
C PHE A 85 14.18 3.95 7.56
N THR A 86 12.96 4.48 7.49
CA THR A 86 12.16 4.63 6.26
C THR A 86 12.92 5.32 5.12
N ALA A 87 13.55 6.46 5.40
CA ALA A 87 14.30 7.20 4.37
C ALA A 87 15.51 6.41 3.82
N ARG A 88 16.18 5.63 4.67
CA ARG A 88 17.33 4.81 4.28
C ARG A 88 16.88 3.59 3.47
N ILE A 89 15.79 2.95 3.86
CA ILE A 89 15.16 1.84 3.13
C ILE A 89 14.70 2.33 1.74
N LEU A 90 14.02 3.47 1.66
CA LEU A 90 13.65 4.10 0.40
C LEU A 90 14.88 4.35 -0.49
N GLY A 91 15.99 4.82 0.09
CA GLY A 91 17.27 5.02 -0.61
C GLY A 91 17.80 3.73 -1.23
N VAL A 92 17.70 2.60 -0.53
CA VAL A 92 18.09 1.29 -1.05
C VAL A 92 17.15 0.86 -2.17
N LEU A 93 15.82 0.91 -1.98
CA LEU A 93 14.83 0.55 -3.00
C LEU A 93 15.06 1.31 -4.31
N ARG A 94 15.25 2.63 -4.23
CA ARG A 94 15.53 3.48 -5.40
C ARG A 94 16.78 3.06 -6.17
N ARG A 95 17.87 2.70 -5.47
CA ARG A 95 19.11 2.20 -6.10
C ARG A 95 18.87 0.96 -6.95
N PHE A 96 17.96 0.09 -6.53
CA PHE A 96 17.60 -1.15 -7.23
C PHE A 96 16.41 -0.96 -8.18
N ARG A 97 15.87 0.27 -8.32
CA ARG A 97 14.66 0.56 -9.10
C ARG A 97 13.47 -0.32 -8.68
N ALA A 98 13.43 -0.67 -7.39
CA ALA A 98 12.37 -1.49 -6.80
C ALA A 98 11.27 -0.61 -6.23
N THR A 99 10.03 -1.04 -6.40
CA THR A 99 8.87 -0.47 -5.71
C THR A 99 8.44 -1.39 -4.56
N ALA A 100 7.71 -0.85 -3.59
CA ALA A 100 7.23 -1.56 -2.41
C ALA A 100 5.95 -0.92 -1.89
N THR A 101 5.27 -1.60 -0.98
CA THR A 101 4.12 -1.07 -0.23
C THR A 101 4.52 -0.87 1.22
N PHE A 102 4.13 0.25 1.80
CA PHE A 102 4.37 0.59 3.20
C PHE A 102 3.03 0.65 3.91
N PHE A 103 2.84 -0.15 4.96
CA PHE A 103 1.68 -0.10 5.84
C PHE A 103 2.04 0.76 7.04
N GLU A 104 1.51 1.98 7.04
CA GLU A 104 1.95 3.03 7.96
C GLU A 104 1.01 3.18 9.13
N ILE A 105 1.56 3.36 10.33
CA ILE A 105 0.85 3.66 11.57
C ILE A 105 0.45 5.15 11.58
N GLY A 106 -0.82 5.46 11.81
CA GLY A 106 -1.36 6.82 11.72
C GLY A 106 -0.61 7.84 12.59
N ARG A 107 -0.31 7.51 13.85
CA ARG A 107 0.49 8.37 14.73
C ARG A 107 1.90 8.64 14.20
N GLN A 108 2.52 7.66 13.49
CA GLN A 108 3.82 7.84 12.88
C GLN A 108 3.74 8.74 11.63
N VAL A 109 2.66 8.59 10.84
CA VAL A 109 2.40 9.48 9.70
C VAL A 109 2.29 10.94 10.17
N ARG A 110 1.57 11.19 11.28
CA ARG A 110 1.49 12.55 11.86
C ARG A 110 2.83 13.05 12.37
N ALA A 111 3.64 12.17 12.94
CA ALA A 111 4.99 12.55 13.41
C ALA A 111 5.96 12.83 12.25
N TYR A 112 5.82 12.12 11.13
CA TYR A 112 6.74 12.19 10.00
C TYR A 112 6.05 12.35 8.62
N PRO A 113 5.11 13.29 8.43
CA PRO A 113 4.27 13.36 7.23
C PRO A 113 5.07 13.55 5.93
N ARG A 114 6.25 14.19 6.04
CA ARG A 114 7.16 14.38 4.91
C ARG A 114 7.79 13.06 4.42
N LEU A 115 7.89 12.03 5.26
CA LEU A 115 8.41 10.73 4.85
C LEU A 115 7.36 9.99 4.01
N THR A 116 6.11 9.96 4.44
CA THR A 116 4.98 9.42 3.65
C THR A 116 4.88 10.12 2.29
N ALA A 117 4.92 11.46 2.25
CA ALA A 117 4.92 12.20 0.98
C ALA A 117 6.12 11.84 0.07
N ARG A 118 7.31 11.59 0.64
CA ARG A 118 8.49 11.16 -0.13
C ARG A 118 8.35 9.73 -0.67
N LEU A 119 7.73 8.82 0.07
CA LEU A 119 7.42 7.47 -0.40
C LEU A 119 6.46 7.53 -1.59
N LEU A 120 5.37 8.27 -1.48
CA LEU A 120 4.39 8.49 -2.56
C LEU A 120 5.05 9.10 -3.80
N ALA A 121 5.87 10.14 -3.63
CA ALA A 121 6.60 10.78 -4.73
C ALA A 121 7.59 9.84 -5.42
N ALA A 122 8.09 8.83 -4.71
CA ALA A 122 8.99 7.81 -5.25
C ALA A 122 8.25 6.62 -5.91
N GLY A 123 6.91 6.63 -5.94
CA GLY A 123 6.09 5.56 -6.55
C GLY A 123 5.88 4.35 -5.65
N MET A 124 6.06 4.51 -4.33
CA MET A 124 5.68 3.50 -3.35
C MET A 124 4.17 3.56 -3.11
N ALA A 125 3.55 2.42 -2.80
CA ALA A 125 2.17 2.38 -2.32
C ALA A 125 2.16 2.55 -0.80
N ILE A 126 1.10 3.18 -0.29
CA ILE A 126 0.85 3.33 1.15
C ILE A 126 -0.43 2.59 1.49
N GLY A 127 -0.42 1.84 2.57
CA GLY A 127 -1.57 1.21 3.20
C GLY A 127 -1.69 1.64 4.66
N ASP A 128 -2.83 1.33 5.24
CA ASP A 128 -3.20 1.61 6.62
C ASP A 128 -2.75 0.47 7.55
N HIS A 129 -2.11 0.81 8.68
CA HIS A 129 -1.70 -0.12 9.72
C HIS A 129 -2.22 0.27 11.09
N THR A 130 -3.43 0.82 11.14
CA THR A 130 -4.10 1.38 12.31
C THR A 130 -3.44 2.65 12.88
N GLU A 131 -4.11 3.29 13.83
CA GLU A 131 -3.63 4.51 14.46
C GLU A 131 -2.49 4.27 15.44
N ASP A 132 -2.69 3.32 16.37
CA ASP A 132 -1.82 3.08 17.53
C ASP A 132 -1.23 1.67 17.58
N HIS A 133 -1.51 0.84 16.56
CA HIS A 133 -0.99 -0.52 16.41
C HIS A 133 -1.49 -1.52 17.46
N PRO A 134 -2.78 -1.55 17.84
CA PRO A 134 -3.31 -2.57 18.76
C PRO A 134 -3.65 -3.89 18.02
N PRO A 135 -3.70 -5.03 18.73
CA PRO A 135 -4.29 -6.26 18.20
C PRO A 135 -5.80 -6.09 18.06
N LEU A 136 -6.31 -5.89 16.82
CA LEU A 136 -7.69 -5.48 16.56
C LEU A 136 -8.74 -6.45 17.13
N ALA A 137 -8.53 -7.75 17.04
CA ALA A 137 -9.47 -8.74 17.55
C ALA A 137 -9.71 -8.65 19.07
N ARG A 138 -8.92 -7.83 19.80
CA ARG A 138 -9.12 -7.57 21.24
C ARG A 138 -9.93 -6.31 21.52
N LEU A 139 -10.30 -5.57 20.47
CA LEU A 139 -11.01 -4.31 20.57
C LEU A 139 -12.50 -4.48 20.28
N SER A 140 -13.33 -3.60 20.81
CA SER A 140 -14.71 -3.48 20.37
C SER A 140 -14.78 -3.00 18.90
N PRO A 141 -15.86 -3.31 18.15
CA PRO A 141 -16.02 -2.85 16.77
C PRO A 141 -15.89 -1.32 16.60
N ALA A 142 -16.38 -0.55 17.57
CA ALA A 142 -16.26 0.91 17.57
C ALA A 142 -14.79 1.36 17.73
N ALA A 143 -14.02 0.72 18.61
CA ALA A 143 -12.60 1.02 18.78
C ALA A 143 -11.77 0.57 17.56
N GLN A 144 -12.10 -0.55 16.92
CA GLN A 144 -11.48 -0.96 15.65
C GLN A 144 -11.75 0.10 14.55
N ALA A 145 -12.99 0.60 14.45
CA ALA A 145 -13.34 1.64 13.49
C ALA A 145 -12.54 2.93 13.72
N ASP A 146 -12.39 3.37 14.97
CA ASP A 146 -11.60 4.58 15.33
C ASP A 146 -10.13 4.41 14.94
N GLU A 147 -9.53 3.26 15.21
CA GLU A 147 -8.15 2.91 14.83
C GLU A 147 -7.92 3.00 13.33
N ILE A 148 -8.84 2.46 12.52
CA ILE A 148 -8.76 2.47 11.06
C ILE A 148 -8.97 3.91 10.53
N ASP A 149 -10.02 4.60 10.97
CA ASP A 149 -10.41 5.90 10.41
C ASP A 149 -9.40 7.01 10.74
N ARG A 150 -8.80 6.97 11.92
CA ARG A 150 -7.77 7.95 12.33
C ARG A 150 -6.48 7.79 11.53
N ALA A 151 -6.05 6.54 11.30
CA ALA A 151 -4.87 6.27 10.47
C ALA A 151 -5.13 6.65 9.01
N ALA A 152 -6.28 6.25 8.45
CA ALA A 152 -6.69 6.64 7.10
C ALA A 152 -6.68 8.17 6.91
N SER A 153 -7.22 8.92 7.90
CA SER A 153 -7.23 10.39 7.88
C SER A 153 -5.81 10.98 7.88
N ALA A 154 -4.88 10.41 8.67
CA ALA A 154 -3.48 10.86 8.72
C ALA A 154 -2.76 10.60 7.38
N ILE A 155 -2.94 9.41 6.81
CA ILE A 155 -2.36 9.00 5.53
C ILE A 155 -2.88 9.88 4.40
N HIS A 156 -4.19 10.18 4.39
CA HIS A 156 -4.80 11.07 3.42
C HIS A 156 -4.23 12.50 3.53
N ALA A 157 -4.11 13.03 4.74
CA ALA A 157 -3.53 14.36 4.99
C ALA A 157 -2.06 14.45 4.55
N ALA A 158 -1.32 13.34 4.53
CA ALA A 158 0.05 13.26 4.02
C ALA A 158 0.13 13.15 2.48
N GLY A 159 -1.02 13.11 1.78
CA GLY A 159 -1.11 13.17 0.32
C GLY A 159 -1.46 11.85 -0.38
N ALA A 160 -1.70 10.77 0.35
CA ALA A 160 -2.25 9.55 -0.23
C ALA A 160 -3.71 9.77 -0.65
N ARG A 161 -4.13 9.04 -1.69
CA ARG A 161 -5.53 9.04 -2.13
C ARG A 161 -6.26 7.91 -1.43
N GLY A 162 -6.68 8.11 -0.20
CA GLY A 162 -7.44 7.16 0.59
C GLY A 162 -6.85 5.73 0.59
N PRO A 163 -6.51 5.14 1.71
CA PRO A 163 -5.97 3.78 1.73
C PRO A 163 -7.07 2.79 1.33
N LEU A 164 -6.89 2.11 0.22
CA LEU A 164 -7.67 0.94 -0.17
C LEU A 164 -7.05 -0.35 0.34
N LEU A 165 -5.81 -0.29 0.83
CA LEU A 165 -5.10 -1.41 1.43
C LEU A 165 -5.04 -1.24 2.93
N PHE A 166 -5.25 -2.32 3.65
CA PHE A 166 -5.17 -2.38 5.10
C PHE A 166 -4.38 -3.60 5.54
N ARG A 167 -3.55 -3.47 6.56
CA ARG A 167 -2.92 -4.63 7.21
C ARG A 167 -3.18 -4.59 8.71
N PRO A 168 -3.79 -5.63 9.30
CA PRO A 168 -4.00 -5.66 10.74
C PRO A 168 -2.67 -5.88 11.47
N PRO A 169 -2.39 -5.10 12.55
CA PRO A 169 -1.25 -5.35 13.42
C PRO A 169 -1.24 -6.80 13.93
N TYR A 170 -0.07 -7.43 13.94
CA TYR A 170 0.13 -8.83 14.34
C TYR A 170 -0.66 -9.85 13.49
N GLY A 171 -1.32 -9.42 12.41
CA GLY A 171 -2.31 -10.25 11.71
C GLY A 171 -3.60 -10.48 12.52
N SER A 172 -3.83 -9.71 13.58
CA SER A 172 -4.98 -9.84 14.48
C SER A 172 -6.23 -9.17 13.89
N PHE A 173 -7.25 -9.96 13.55
CA PHE A 173 -8.53 -9.49 13.04
C PHE A 173 -9.65 -10.48 13.38
N ASP A 174 -10.89 -10.01 13.31
CA ASP A 174 -12.11 -10.78 13.50
C ASP A 174 -13.17 -10.44 12.41
N ASP A 175 -14.36 -10.98 12.52
CA ASP A 175 -15.46 -10.72 11.59
C ASP A 175 -15.87 -9.24 11.58
N SER A 176 -15.75 -8.54 12.71
CA SER A 176 -16.01 -7.10 12.80
C SER A 176 -14.98 -6.32 12.01
N THR A 177 -13.71 -6.69 12.08
CA THR A 177 -12.64 -6.09 11.26
C THR A 177 -12.97 -6.23 9.77
N LEU A 178 -13.34 -7.44 9.31
CA LEU A 178 -13.68 -7.69 7.91
C LEU A 178 -14.90 -6.87 7.45
N ALA A 179 -15.94 -6.77 8.28
CA ALA A 179 -17.11 -5.95 7.99
C ALA A 179 -16.78 -4.45 7.89
N LEU A 180 -15.94 -3.94 8.79
CA LEU A 180 -15.49 -2.54 8.81
C LEU A 180 -14.66 -2.19 7.58
N LEU A 181 -13.76 -3.08 7.16
CA LEU A 181 -12.93 -2.89 5.95
C LEU A 181 -13.77 -2.92 4.69
N ARG A 182 -14.73 -3.85 4.60
CA ARG A 182 -15.66 -3.92 3.47
C ARG A 182 -16.51 -2.64 3.34
N ALA A 183 -16.99 -2.09 4.46
CA ALA A 183 -17.75 -0.84 4.47
C ALA A 183 -16.92 0.39 4.05
N ARG A 184 -15.60 0.28 4.00
CA ARG A 184 -14.63 1.31 3.61
C ARG A 184 -13.95 1.04 2.27
N ASP A 185 -14.39 0.03 1.54
CA ASP A 185 -13.78 -0.44 0.30
C ASP A 185 -12.27 -0.75 0.43
N MET A 186 -11.85 -1.26 1.61
CA MET A 186 -10.45 -1.58 1.91
C MET A 186 -10.17 -3.07 1.77
N VAL A 187 -9.11 -3.43 1.02
CA VAL A 187 -8.60 -4.80 0.91
C VAL A 187 -7.63 -5.08 2.06
N MET A 188 -7.88 -6.12 2.84
CA MET A 188 -6.92 -6.58 3.84
C MET A 188 -5.77 -7.35 3.18
N VAL A 189 -4.53 -6.95 3.47
CA VAL A 189 -3.30 -7.54 2.92
C VAL A 189 -2.52 -8.24 4.02
N LEU A 190 -2.44 -9.55 3.91
CA LEU A 190 -1.60 -10.40 4.74
C LEU A 190 -0.27 -10.67 4.00
N TRP A 191 0.46 -11.71 4.38
CA TRP A 191 1.76 -12.04 3.79
C TRP A 191 1.91 -13.53 3.52
N THR A 192 2.83 -13.84 2.64
CA THR A 192 3.22 -15.21 2.33
C THR A 192 4.47 -15.61 3.10
N VAL A 193 5.36 -14.65 3.35
CA VAL A 193 6.65 -14.85 3.98
C VAL A 193 6.82 -13.79 5.06
N ASP A 194 6.87 -14.22 6.30
CA ASP A 194 7.31 -13.40 7.42
C ASP A 194 8.84 -13.56 7.55
N THR A 195 9.58 -12.48 7.39
CA THR A 195 11.04 -12.50 7.55
C THR A 195 11.48 -12.51 9.01
N ALA A 196 10.55 -12.24 9.94
CA ALA A 196 10.78 -12.07 11.37
C ALA A 196 11.87 -11.03 11.69
N ASP A 197 12.06 -10.04 10.81
CA ASP A 197 13.10 -9.01 10.94
C ASP A 197 12.90 -8.12 12.17
N TYR A 198 11.65 -7.97 12.62
CA TYR A 198 11.29 -7.28 13.87
C TYR A 198 11.98 -7.90 15.11
N ALA A 199 12.18 -9.22 15.11
CA ALA A 199 12.85 -9.95 16.18
C ALA A 199 14.39 -9.86 16.11
N ARG A 200 14.95 -9.23 15.08
CA ARG A 200 16.39 -9.04 14.87
C ARG A 200 17.20 -10.37 14.86
N PRO A 201 16.79 -11.36 14.06
CA PRO A 201 17.37 -12.73 14.08
C PRO A 201 18.75 -12.81 13.41
N GLY A 202 19.30 -11.70 12.97
CA GLY A 202 20.54 -11.59 12.22
C GLY A 202 20.31 -11.44 10.71
N VAL A 203 21.15 -10.61 10.07
CA VAL A 203 21.08 -10.28 8.63
C VAL A 203 21.03 -11.52 7.75
N LYS A 204 21.84 -12.55 8.06
CA LYS A 204 21.87 -13.81 7.28
C LYS A 204 20.53 -14.55 7.34
N ARG A 205 19.87 -14.57 8.50
CA ARG A 205 18.59 -15.24 8.70
C ARG A 205 17.48 -14.53 7.92
N ILE A 206 17.42 -13.21 7.99
CA ILE A 206 16.46 -12.39 7.20
C ILE A 206 16.62 -12.68 5.70
N ILE A 207 17.86 -12.65 5.18
CA ILE A 207 18.14 -12.96 3.77
C ILE A 207 17.68 -14.37 3.42
N TYR A 208 18.01 -15.37 4.25
CA TYR A 208 17.62 -16.76 4.02
C TYR A 208 16.09 -16.90 3.95
N THR A 209 15.37 -16.37 4.95
CA THR A 209 13.90 -16.49 5.02
C THR A 209 13.24 -15.81 3.82
N ALA A 210 13.65 -14.59 3.48
CA ALA A 210 13.11 -13.88 2.32
C ALA A 210 13.33 -14.63 1.00
N LEU A 211 14.54 -15.18 0.78
CA LEU A 211 14.90 -15.82 -0.48
C LEU A 211 14.40 -17.27 -0.61
N SER A 212 14.24 -18.00 0.49
CA SER A 212 13.67 -19.36 0.49
C SER A 212 12.16 -19.36 0.32
N GLY A 213 11.46 -18.33 0.85
CA GLY A 213 10.02 -18.18 0.67
C GLY A 213 9.62 -17.49 -0.65
N ALA A 214 10.59 -16.94 -1.40
CA ALA A 214 10.32 -16.21 -2.64
C ALA A 214 9.78 -17.12 -3.75
N ARG A 215 8.57 -16.84 -4.20
CA ARG A 215 7.89 -17.47 -5.33
C ARG A 215 7.00 -16.46 -6.06
N PRO A 216 6.57 -16.72 -7.31
CA PRO A 216 5.65 -15.83 -8.00
C PRO A 216 4.40 -15.52 -7.17
N GLY A 217 3.98 -14.27 -7.15
CA GLY A 217 2.83 -13.80 -6.38
C GLY A 217 3.08 -13.60 -4.87
N ALA A 218 4.29 -13.90 -4.36
CA ALA A 218 4.57 -13.78 -2.93
C ALA A 218 4.52 -12.33 -2.43
N ILE A 219 3.99 -12.15 -1.22
CA ILE A 219 4.02 -10.91 -0.45
C ILE A 219 4.99 -11.13 0.73
N LEU A 220 6.09 -10.40 0.75
CA LEU A 220 7.14 -10.51 1.76
C LEU A 220 6.97 -9.41 2.81
N LEU A 221 6.89 -9.80 4.08
CA LEU A 221 6.78 -8.91 5.22
C LEU A 221 8.16 -8.54 5.76
N PHE A 222 8.39 -7.24 5.86
CA PHE A 222 9.48 -6.56 6.56
C PHE A 222 8.92 -5.41 7.39
N HIS A 223 9.79 -4.73 8.14
CA HIS A 223 9.41 -3.55 8.92
C HIS A 223 10.40 -2.40 8.67
N ASP A 224 9.89 -1.16 8.63
CA ASP A 224 10.71 0.06 8.55
C ASP A 224 10.55 0.97 9.77
N GLY A 225 9.57 0.64 10.64
CA GLY A 225 9.32 1.27 11.93
C GLY A 225 9.34 0.31 13.11
N GLY A 226 8.85 0.73 14.27
CA GLY A 226 8.68 -0.12 15.46
C GLY A 226 9.99 -0.52 16.17
N GLY A 227 11.11 0.21 15.97
CA GLY A 227 12.38 -0.05 16.67
C GLY A 227 13.62 -0.03 15.76
N ASP A 228 14.67 -0.75 16.17
CA ASP A 228 15.92 -0.84 15.38
C ASP A 228 15.74 -1.80 14.18
N ARG A 229 15.80 -1.24 12.97
CA ARG A 229 15.69 -1.96 11.68
C ARG A 229 17.03 -1.97 10.92
N SER A 230 18.14 -1.87 11.64
CA SER A 230 19.49 -1.91 11.04
C SER A 230 19.76 -3.23 10.31
N GLN A 231 19.28 -4.36 10.83
CA GLN A 231 19.42 -5.66 10.19
C GLN A 231 18.55 -5.78 8.94
N THR A 232 17.32 -5.28 8.97
CA THR A 232 16.44 -5.17 7.80
C THR A 232 17.15 -4.38 6.71
N LEU A 233 17.57 -3.15 7.02
CA LEU A 233 18.28 -2.28 6.08
C LEU A 233 19.53 -2.94 5.49
N ALA A 234 20.34 -3.63 6.30
CA ALA A 234 21.56 -4.31 5.86
C ALA A 234 21.28 -5.53 4.98
N SER A 235 20.11 -6.18 5.14
CA SER A 235 19.73 -7.36 4.37
C SER A 235 19.23 -7.02 2.96
N LEU A 236 18.56 -5.89 2.79
CA LEU A 236 17.86 -5.49 1.57
C LEU A 236 18.73 -5.52 0.30
N PRO A 237 19.96 -4.97 0.26
CA PRO A 237 20.75 -4.96 -0.98
C PRO A 237 20.99 -6.36 -1.55
N ARG A 238 21.21 -7.36 -0.69
CA ARG A 238 21.42 -8.74 -1.11
C ARG A 238 20.11 -9.41 -1.52
N ILE A 239 19.01 -9.17 -0.80
CA ILE A 239 17.69 -9.69 -1.14
C ILE A 239 17.25 -9.17 -2.52
N LEU A 240 17.27 -7.86 -2.72
CA LEU A 240 16.85 -7.21 -3.97
C LEU A 240 17.66 -7.72 -5.15
N ARG A 241 19.00 -7.77 -5.03
CA ARG A 241 19.87 -8.31 -6.07
C ARG A 241 19.51 -9.74 -6.43
N ARG A 242 19.39 -10.63 -5.42
CA ARG A 242 19.11 -12.04 -5.64
C ARG A 242 17.72 -12.29 -6.24
N LEU A 243 16.71 -11.52 -5.84
CA LEU A 243 15.38 -11.62 -6.44
C LEU A 243 15.41 -11.18 -7.91
N THR A 244 16.09 -10.07 -8.22
CA THR A 244 16.26 -9.60 -9.60
C THR A 244 17.06 -10.59 -10.46
N GLU A 245 18.16 -11.16 -9.94
CA GLU A 245 18.93 -12.20 -10.61
C GLU A 245 18.10 -13.46 -10.91
N ARG A 246 17.11 -13.77 -10.06
CA ARG A 246 16.15 -14.85 -10.29
C ARG A 246 15.03 -14.45 -11.27
N GLY A 247 15.06 -13.25 -11.84
CA GLY A 247 14.10 -12.76 -12.81
C GLY A 247 12.78 -12.28 -12.20
N TYR A 248 12.72 -11.98 -10.91
CA TYR A 248 11.54 -11.39 -10.29
C TYR A 248 11.47 -9.88 -10.55
N ARG A 249 10.29 -9.40 -10.89
CA ARG A 249 9.94 -7.98 -10.80
C ARG A 249 9.45 -7.67 -9.39
N LEU A 250 9.95 -6.57 -8.83
CA LEU A 250 9.58 -6.10 -7.50
C LEU A 250 8.53 -5.01 -7.66
N VAL A 251 7.30 -5.31 -7.25
CA VAL A 251 6.11 -4.51 -7.50
C VAL A 251 5.45 -4.08 -6.18
N THR A 252 4.58 -3.07 -6.25
CA THR A 252 3.67 -2.75 -5.15
C THR A 252 2.56 -3.79 -5.05
N VAL A 253 1.86 -3.86 -3.90
CA VAL A 253 0.69 -4.73 -3.77
C VAL A 253 -0.40 -4.35 -4.78
N PRO A 254 -0.78 -3.06 -4.98
CA PRO A 254 -1.73 -2.69 -6.03
C PRO A 254 -1.35 -3.19 -7.42
N GLN A 255 -0.07 -3.09 -7.80
CA GLN A 255 0.42 -3.63 -9.08
C GLN A 255 0.32 -5.14 -9.14
N LEU A 256 0.62 -5.84 -8.04
CA LEU A 256 0.44 -7.29 -7.95
C LEU A 256 -1.03 -7.67 -8.17
N LEU A 257 -1.98 -6.94 -7.54
CA LEU A 257 -3.41 -7.18 -7.71
C LEU A 257 -3.92 -6.87 -9.12
N GLU A 258 -3.31 -5.90 -9.80
CA GLU A 258 -3.61 -5.60 -11.22
C GLU A 258 -3.15 -6.72 -12.15
N HIS A 259 -1.95 -7.24 -11.93
CA HIS A 259 -1.29 -8.16 -12.86
C HIS A 259 -1.62 -9.63 -12.57
N ASP A 260 -1.59 -10.01 -11.30
CA ASP A 260 -1.74 -11.37 -10.80
C ASP A 260 -2.69 -11.38 -9.58
N PRO A 261 -4.00 -11.10 -9.77
CA PRO A 261 -4.96 -11.05 -8.68
C PRO A 261 -4.98 -12.37 -7.91
N PRO A 262 -5.35 -12.37 -6.62
CA PRO A 262 -5.45 -13.58 -5.82
C PRO A 262 -6.50 -14.53 -6.42
N PRO A 263 -6.32 -15.86 -6.29
CA PRO A 263 -7.33 -16.82 -6.70
C PRO A 263 -8.61 -16.70 -5.85
N ASP A 264 -9.75 -17.07 -6.41
CA ASP A 264 -11.00 -17.19 -5.68
C ASP A 264 -10.86 -18.21 -4.53
N GLY A 265 -11.57 -17.99 -3.43
CA GLY A 265 -11.68 -18.97 -2.36
C GLY A 265 -10.46 -19.11 -1.46
N GLN A 266 -9.61 -18.08 -1.35
CA GLN A 266 -8.59 -18.06 -0.29
C GLN A 266 -9.29 -18.12 1.07
N THR A 267 -8.92 -19.10 1.90
CA THR A 267 -9.31 -19.12 3.31
C THR A 267 -8.33 -18.30 4.14
N PRO A 268 -8.81 -17.44 5.06
CA PRO A 268 -7.92 -16.76 6.01
C PRO A 268 -7.12 -17.81 6.77
N PRO A 269 -5.83 -17.57 7.05
CA PRO A 269 -5.12 -18.41 7.99
C PRO A 269 -5.83 -18.35 9.35
N ARG A 270 -6.02 -19.52 10.00
CA ARG A 270 -6.68 -19.61 11.31
C ARG A 270 -5.85 -18.98 12.43
N SER A 271 -4.55 -18.85 12.24
CA SER A 271 -3.64 -18.08 13.08
C SER A 271 -2.52 -17.56 12.18
N LEU A 272 -2.20 -16.27 12.26
CA LEU A 272 -0.95 -15.74 11.77
C LEU A 272 0.02 -15.82 12.94
N SER A 273 1.17 -16.48 12.74
CA SER A 273 2.21 -16.63 13.75
C SER A 273 2.61 -15.26 14.31
N GLY A 274 2.24 -15.01 15.53
CA GLY A 274 2.47 -13.74 16.21
C GLY A 274 1.67 -13.63 17.53
N ASP A 275 0.92 -14.70 17.89
CA ASP A 275 0.29 -14.82 19.22
C ASP A 275 1.30 -15.33 20.26
#